data_39a24a40d3c144169e928bd57997a5bc
#
_entry.id   39a24a40d3c144169e928bd57997a5bc
#
_cell.length_a   1.000
_cell.length_b   1.000
_cell.length_c   1.000
_cell.angle_alpha   90.00
_cell.angle_beta   90.00
_cell.angle_gamma   90.00
#
_symmetry.space_group_name_H-M   'P 1'
#
loop_
_entity.id
_entity.type
_entity.pdbx_description
1 polymer ?
#
loop_
_entity_poly.entity_id
_entity_poly.type
_entity_poly.pdbx_seq_one_letter_code
_entity_poly.pdbx_strand_id
1 'polypeptide(L)'
;MTTRRPIAGKAARYLLTGGTAAVVDLAAFALLLRTGLPVAAAATLSFLVASVVNYWLSSRHVFGAPRNFSGYLRFLAAAVLGLGINVGLTTWLSATLPPLLAKLIAIAVAFLFNFTINLLVVFRTEDDARP
;
A
#
# COMPACT_ATOMS: atom_id res chain seq x y z
N MET A 1 21.70 -19.27 -10.76
CA MET A 1 20.81 -20.36 -10.49
C MET A 1 19.72 -20.07 -9.49
N THR A 2 20.09 -19.62 -8.32
CA THR A 2 19.14 -19.31 -7.25
C THR A 2 18.74 -17.86 -7.21
N THR A 3 19.26 -17.06 -8.12
CA THR A 3 19.05 -15.60 -8.12
C THR A 3 17.61 -15.19 -8.37
N ARG A 4 16.83 -16.04 -9.03
CA ARG A 4 15.44 -15.72 -9.34
C ARG A 4 14.48 -15.99 -8.19
N ARG A 5 14.83 -16.92 -7.30
CA ARG A 5 13.98 -17.28 -6.16
C ARG A 5 13.75 -16.11 -5.20
N PRO A 6 14.78 -15.34 -4.81
CA PRO A 6 14.53 -14.23 -3.89
C PRO A 6 13.57 -13.18 -4.43
N ILE A 7 13.62 -12.92 -5.73
CA ILE A 7 12.73 -11.94 -6.35
C ILE A 7 11.30 -12.47 -6.36
N ALA A 8 11.12 -13.71 -6.75
CA ALA A 8 9.79 -14.33 -6.77
C ALA A 8 9.20 -14.42 -5.36
N GLY A 9 10.03 -14.80 -4.36
CA GLY A 9 9.60 -14.87 -2.97
C GLY A 9 9.22 -13.51 -2.41
N LYS A 10 10.00 -12.48 -2.74
CA LYS A 10 9.70 -11.11 -2.31
C LYS A 10 8.41 -10.61 -2.94
N ALA A 11 8.20 -10.89 -4.22
CA ALA A 11 6.97 -10.51 -4.91
C ALA A 11 5.76 -11.20 -4.29
N ALA A 12 5.86 -12.50 -3.99
CA ALA A 12 4.78 -13.24 -3.35
C ALA A 12 4.46 -12.70 -1.97
N ARG A 13 5.48 -12.40 -1.17
CA ARG A 13 5.29 -11.81 0.16
C ARG A 13 4.67 -10.43 0.07
N TYR A 14 5.11 -9.63 -0.88
CA TYR A 14 4.56 -8.30 -1.10
C TYR A 14 3.07 -8.38 -1.47
N LEU A 15 2.71 -9.31 -2.34
CA LEU A 15 1.32 -9.53 -2.74
C LEU A 15 0.46 -10.00 -1.55
N LEU A 16 0.98 -10.92 -0.74
CA LEU A 16 0.26 -11.41 0.42
C LEU A 16 0.05 -10.31 1.45
N THR A 17 1.10 -9.57 1.74
CA THR A 17 1.05 -8.47 2.71
C THR A 17 0.13 -7.36 2.20
N GLY A 18 0.31 -6.96 0.94
CA GLY A 18 -0.51 -5.93 0.32
C GLY A 18 -1.96 -6.36 0.17
N GLY A 19 -2.19 -7.62 -0.18
CA GLY A 19 -3.54 -8.17 -0.28
C GLY A 19 -4.25 -8.19 1.06
N THR A 20 -3.55 -8.58 2.13
CA THR A 20 -4.10 -8.56 3.48
C THR A 20 -4.47 -7.13 3.90
N ALA A 21 -3.55 -6.19 3.65
CA ALA A 21 -3.81 -4.78 3.97
C ALA A 21 -4.98 -4.24 3.15
N ALA A 22 -5.10 -4.64 1.89
CA ALA A 22 -6.21 -4.21 1.04
C ALA A 22 -7.56 -4.73 1.57
N VAL A 23 -7.61 -5.97 2.03
CA VAL A 23 -8.82 -6.53 2.64
C VAL A 23 -9.18 -5.75 3.90
N VAL A 24 -8.21 -5.45 4.74
CA VAL A 24 -8.42 -4.66 5.96
C VAL A 24 -8.94 -3.27 5.60
N ASP A 25 -8.33 -2.63 4.59
CA ASP A 25 -8.75 -1.30 4.13
C ASP A 25 -10.20 -1.32 3.67
N LEU A 26 -10.55 -2.26 2.81
CA LEU A 26 -11.90 -2.34 2.26
C LEU A 26 -12.93 -2.65 3.34
N ALA A 27 -12.62 -3.58 4.25
CA ALA A 27 -13.52 -3.94 5.34
C ALA A 27 -13.71 -2.76 6.30
N ALA A 28 -12.62 -2.08 6.68
CA ALA A 28 -12.70 -0.91 7.55
C ALA A 28 -13.50 0.21 6.88
N PHE A 29 -13.27 0.42 5.59
CA PHE A 29 -14.01 1.43 4.83
C PHE A 29 -15.51 1.14 4.84
N ALA A 30 -15.89 -0.10 4.59
CA ALA A 30 -17.29 -0.50 4.60
C ALA A 30 -17.94 -0.26 5.96
N LEU A 31 -17.23 -0.61 7.04
CA LEU A 31 -17.73 -0.41 8.39
C LEU A 31 -17.86 1.08 8.72
N LEU A 32 -16.87 1.87 8.34
CA LEU A 32 -16.88 3.31 8.60
C LEU A 32 -17.99 4.03 7.84
N LEU A 33 -18.27 3.59 6.61
CA LEU A 33 -19.40 4.15 5.86
C LEU A 33 -20.71 3.92 6.58
N ARG A 34 -20.86 2.79 7.26
CA ARG A 34 -22.10 2.48 8.01
C ARG A 34 -22.30 3.42 9.18
N THR A 35 -21.24 4.02 9.70
CA THR A 35 -21.37 4.97 10.82
C THR A 35 -21.80 6.36 10.36
N GLY A 36 -21.96 6.58 9.05
CA GLY A 36 -22.39 7.86 8.52
C GLY A 36 -21.25 8.81 8.17
N LEU A 37 -19.99 8.34 8.20
CA LEU A 37 -18.85 9.18 7.83
C LEU A 37 -18.87 9.50 6.33
N PRO A 38 -18.42 10.71 5.95
CA PRO A 38 -18.22 11.02 4.54
C PRO A 38 -17.21 10.07 3.89
N VAL A 39 -17.35 9.88 2.57
CA VAL A 39 -16.48 8.96 1.83
C VAL A 39 -15.00 9.29 2.04
N ALA A 40 -14.62 10.57 1.95
CA ALA A 40 -13.23 10.96 2.10
C ALA A 40 -12.69 10.64 3.49
N ALA A 41 -13.48 10.88 4.54
CA ALA A 41 -13.07 10.57 5.91
C ALA A 41 -12.95 9.06 6.12
N ALA A 42 -13.92 8.30 5.63
CA ALA A 42 -13.89 6.84 5.74
C ALA A 42 -12.70 6.26 4.99
N ALA A 43 -12.41 6.76 3.79
CA ALA A 43 -11.28 6.32 2.98
C ALA A 43 -9.94 6.63 3.66
N THR A 44 -9.82 7.80 4.28
CA THR A 44 -8.61 8.19 4.99
C THR A 44 -8.36 7.28 6.20
N LEU A 45 -9.38 7.10 7.02
CA LEU A 45 -9.24 6.29 8.23
C LEU A 45 -8.98 4.83 7.90
N SER A 46 -9.67 4.29 6.92
CA SER A 46 -9.44 2.90 6.52
C SER A 46 -8.05 2.69 5.95
N PHE A 47 -7.55 3.64 5.18
CA PHE A 47 -6.17 3.58 4.66
C PHE A 47 -5.16 3.60 5.81
N LEU A 48 -5.38 4.46 6.81
CA LEU A 48 -4.47 4.54 7.94
C LEU A 48 -4.43 3.24 8.73
N VAL A 49 -5.59 2.62 8.96
CA VAL A 49 -5.66 1.32 9.64
C VAL A 49 -4.92 0.26 8.82
N ALA A 50 -5.18 0.21 7.52
CA ALA A 50 -4.52 -0.74 6.63
C ALA A 50 -3.01 -0.52 6.58
N SER A 51 -2.58 0.74 6.63
CA SER A 51 -1.14 1.08 6.62
C SER A 51 -0.43 0.57 7.87
N VAL A 52 -1.08 0.67 9.02
CA VAL A 52 -0.52 0.13 10.26
C VAL A 52 -0.38 -1.39 10.15
N VAL A 53 -1.39 -2.07 9.65
CA VAL A 53 -1.36 -3.52 9.45
C VAL A 53 -0.25 -3.88 8.47
N ASN A 54 -0.18 -3.17 7.35
CA ASN A 54 0.83 -3.40 6.32
C ASN A 54 2.24 -3.22 6.87
N TYR A 55 2.45 -2.14 7.64
CA TYR A 55 3.74 -1.86 8.26
C TYR A 55 4.12 -2.97 9.24
N TRP A 56 3.18 -3.40 10.08
CA TRP A 56 3.42 -4.43 11.06
C TRP A 56 3.79 -5.76 10.38
N LEU A 57 3.02 -6.16 9.37
CA LEU A 57 3.29 -7.40 8.64
C LEU A 57 4.63 -7.32 7.90
N SER A 58 4.90 -6.21 7.24
CA SER A 58 6.14 -6.02 6.50
C SER A 58 7.36 -6.04 7.42
N SER A 59 7.24 -5.42 8.59
CA SER A 59 8.37 -5.36 9.52
C SER A 59 8.69 -6.73 10.11
N ARG A 60 7.68 -7.59 10.28
CA ARG A 60 7.91 -8.93 10.83
C ARG A 60 8.40 -9.93 9.80
N HIS A 61 7.91 -9.84 8.57
CA HIS A 61 8.11 -10.91 7.60
C HIS A 61 9.02 -10.52 6.43
N VAL A 62 9.18 -9.23 6.16
CA VAL A 62 9.93 -8.78 4.99
C VAL A 62 11.25 -8.14 5.38
N PHE A 63 11.29 -7.37 6.46
CA PHE A 63 12.47 -6.61 6.87
C PHE A 63 13.04 -7.19 8.14
N GLY A 64 14.14 -7.92 8.03
CA GLY A 64 14.89 -8.37 9.19
C GLY A 64 16.01 -7.43 9.60
N ALA A 65 16.20 -6.33 8.87
CA ALA A 65 17.33 -5.42 9.06
C ALA A 65 16.96 -4.21 9.90
N PRO A 66 17.91 -3.62 10.64
CA PRO A 66 17.67 -2.38 11.36
C PRO A 66 17.31 -1.27 10.39
N ARG A 67 16.39 -0.44 10.80
CA ARG A 67 15.88 0.63 9.95
C ARG A 67 16.64 1.90 10.18
N ASN A 68 16.94 2.58 9.09
CA ASN A 68 17.52 3.89 9.18
C ASN A 68 16.45 4.96 8.97
N PHE A 69 16.80 6.18 9.29
CA PHE A 69 15.89 7.32 9.19
C PHE A 69 15.49 7.59 7.74
N SER A 70 16.42 7.43 6.83
CA SER A 70 16.18 7.65 5.41
C SER A 70 15.18 6.64 4.83
N GLY A 71 15.25 5.36 5.26
CA GLY A 71 14.27 4.35 4.88
C GLY A 71 12.88 4.68 5.40
N TYR A 72 12.79 5.18 6.63
CA TYR A 72 11.53 5.58 7.23
C TYR A 72 10.90 6.75 6.45
N LEU A 73 11.71 7.74 6.07
CA LEU A 73 11.21 8.87 5.28
C LEU A 73 10.69 8.43 3.92
N ARG A 74 11.37 7.50 3.27
CA ARG A 74 10.90 6.95 1.99
C ARG A 74 9.57 6.22 2.14
N PHE A 75 9.44 5.45 3.21
CA PHE A 75 8.19 4.76 3.51
C PHE A 75 7.06 5.78 3.73
N LEU A 76 7.34 6.81 4.50
CA LEU A 76 6.36 7.85 4.79
C LEU A 76 5.93 8.58 3.52
N ALA A 77 6.88 8.93 2.65
CA ALA A 77 6.59 9.61 1.39
C ALA A 77 5.70 8.73 0.50
N ALA A 78 6.03 7.45 0.38
CA ALA A 78 5.22 6.51 -0.40
C ALA A 78 3.83 6.37 0.20
N ALA A 79 3.72 6.33 1.52
CA ALA A 79 2.44 6.22 2.20
C ALA A 79 1.57 7.45 1.96
N VAL A 80 2.16 8.64 1.99
CA VAL A 80 1.43 9.88 1.72
C VAL A 80 0.93 9.92 0.28
N LEU A 81 1.76 9.51 -0.67
CA LEU A 81 1.35 9.43 -2.07
C LEU A 81 0.24 8.41 -2.26
N GLY A 82 0.39 7.24 -1.63
CA GLY A 82 -0.64 6.22 -1.68
C GLY A 82 -1.95 6.68 -1.06
N LEU A 83 -1.88 7.40 0.04
CA LEU A 83 -3.05 7.99 0.68
C LEU A 83 -3.75 8.96 -0.26
N GLY A 84 -2.99 9.86 -0.90
CA GLY A 84 -3.56 10.82 -1.82
C GLY A 84 -4.26 10.15 -3.00
N ILE A 85 -3.63 9.14 -3.59
CA ILE A 85 -4.23 8.38 -4.70
C ILE A 85 -5.48 7.66 -4.21
N ASN A 86 -5.39 6.97 -3.09
CA ASN A 86 -6.49 6.17 -2.55
C ASN A 86 -7.70 7.05 -2.24
N VAL A 87 -7.51 8.09 -1.45
CA VAL A 87 -8.60 8.96 -1.02
C VAL A 87 -9.13 9.78 -2.20
N GLY A 88 -8.23 10.31 -3.01
CA GLY A 88 -8.62 11.11 -4.17
C GLY A 88 -9.44 10.32 -5.16
N LEU A 89 -8.97 9.13 -5.54
CA LEU A 89 -9.70 8.27 -6.47
C LEU A 89 -11.01 7.76 -5.88
N THR A 90 -11.00 7.34 -4.62
CA THR A 90 -12.22 6.86 -3.97
C THR A 90 -13.29 7.94 -3.98
N THR A 91 -12.92 9.16 -3.59
CA THR A 91 -13.85 10.29 -3.53
C THR A 91 -14.35 10.65 -4.92
N TRP A 92 -13.43 10.74 -5.88
CA TRP A 92 -13.79 11.11 -7.25
C TRP A 92 -14.69 10.07 -7.91
N LEU A 93 -14.34 8.80 -7.80
CA LEU A 93 -15.10 7.72 -8.41
C LEU A 93 -16.44 7.48 -7.72
N SER A 94 -16.56 7.78 -6.43
CA SER A 94 -17.79 7.57 -5.69
C SER A 94 -18.90 8.52 -6.13
N ALA A 95 -18.58 9.54 -6.92
CA ALA A 95 -19.60 10.41 -7.53
C ALA A 95 -20.40 9.67 -8.59
N THR A 96 -19.81 8.66 -9.25
CA THR A 96 -20.48 7.92 -10.33
C THR A 96 -20.58 6.43 -10.05
N LEU A 97 -19.79 5.89 -9.13
CA LEU A 97 -19.76 4.46 -8.80
C LEU A 97 -20.14 4.26 -7.33
N PRO A 98 -20.62 3.05 -6.98
CA PRO A 98 -20.83 2.76 -5.57
C PRO A 98 -19.52 2.93 -4.78
N PRO A 99 -19.57 3.44 -3.54
CA PRO A 99 -18.35 3.72 -2.79
C PRO A 99 -17.42 2.52 -2.61
N LEU A 100 -17.94 1.33 -2.39
CA LEU A 100 -17.13 0.14 -2.24
C LEU A 100 -16.36 -0.20 -3.51
N LEU A 101 -17.02 -0.07 -4.66
CA LEU A 101 -16.36 -0.30 -5.95
C LEU A 101 -15.30 0.78 -6.21
N ALA A 102 -15.62 2.03 -5.89
CA ALA A 102 -14.67 3.12 -6.01
C ALA A 102 -13.42 2.88 -5.17
N LYS A 103 -13.63 2.43 -3.93
CA LYS A 103 -12.52 2.13 -3.03
C LYS A 103 -11.67 0.97 -3.55
N LEU A 104 -12.30 -0.08 -4.08
CA LEU A 104 -11.59 -1.22 -4.62
C LEU A 104 -10.71 -0.81 -5.80
N ILE A 105 -11.22 0.00 -6.70
CA ILE A 105 -10.45 0.51 -7.84
C ILE A 105 -9.29 1.38 -7.33
N ALA A 106 -9.54 2.25 -6.36
CA ALA A 106 -8.52 3.10 -5.80
C ALA A 106 -7.40 2.29 -5.13
N ILE A 107 -7.76 1.24 -4.40
CA ILE A 107 -6.78 0.34 -3.79
C ILE A 107 -5.91 -0.31 -4.87
N ALA A 108 -6.52 -0.80 -5.94
CA ALA A 108 -5.79 -1.45 -7.02
C ALA A 108 -4.83 -0.49 -7.70
N VAL A 109 -5.27 0.73 -8.00
CA VAL A 109 -4.41 1.73 -8.62
C VAL A 109 -3.27 2.13 -7.71
N ALA A 110 -3.55 2.39 -6.43
CA ALA A 110 -2.52 2.74 -5.45
C ALA A 110 -1.52 1.60 -5.28
N PHE A 111 -1.99 0.37 -5.25
CA PHE A 111 -1.13 -0.80 -5.14
C PHE A 111 -0.19 -0.91 -6.34
N LEU A 112 -0.71 -0.77 -7.54
CA LEU A 112 0.10 -0.82 -8.76
C LEU A 112 1.12 0.31 -8.79
N PHE A 113 0.72 1.51 -8.38
CA PHE A 113 1.60 2.66 -8.32
C PHE A 113 2.75 2.40 -7.34
N ASN A 114 2.42 1.95 -6.13
CA ASN A 114 3.43 1.65 -5.11
C ASN A 114 4.34 0.50 -5.53
N PHE A 115 3.79 -0.53 -6.14
CA PHE A 115 4.55 -1.66 -6.61
C PHE A 115 5.56 -1.21 -7.68
N THR A 116 5.11 -0.40 -8.63
CA THR A 116 5.95 0.10 -9.71
C THR A 116 7.09 0.96 -9.16
N ILE A 117 6.79 1.86 -8.23
CA ILE A 117 7.80 2.72 -7.62
C ILE A 117 8.81 1.88 -6.85
N ASN A 118 8.35 0.92 -6.05
CA ASN A 118 9.25 0.06 -5.30
C ASN A 118 10.16 -0.75 -6.21
N LEU A 119 9.61 -1.25 -7.30
CA LEU A 119 10.38 -2.00 -8.27
C LEU A 119 11.48 -1.14 -8.90
N LEU A 120 11.16 0.07 -9.31
CA LEU A 120 12.11 0.98 -9.92
C LEU A 120 13.19 1.41 -8.92
N VAL A 121 12.81 1.70 -7.69
CA VAL A 121 13.75 2.12 -6.65
C VAL A 121 14.68 0.98 -6.29
N VAL A 122 14.15 -0.24 -6.14
CA VAL A 122 14.97 -1.42 -5.80
C VAL A 122 15.98 -1.70 -6.91
N PHE A 123 15.56 -1.66 -8.17
CA PHE A 123 16.49 -1.87 -9.28
C PHE A 123 17.56 -0.79 -9.34
N ARG A 124 17.20 0.45 -9.11
CA ARG A 124 18.18 1.54 -9.08
C ARG A 124 19.21 1.34 -7.97
N THR A 125 18.73 0.97 -6.80
CA THR A 125 19.63 0.74 -5.66
C THR A 125 20.59 -0.39 -5.94
N GLU A 126 20.13 -1.46 -6.55
CA GLU A 126 21.00 -2.58 -6.92
C GLU A 126 22.04 -2.18 -7.96
N ASP A 127 21.65 -1.41 -8.97
CA ASP A 127 22.58 -0.92 -9.99
C ASP A 127 23.64 0.00 -9.36
N ASP A 128 23.22 0.87 -8.47
CA ASP A 128 24.14 1.79 -7.80
C ASP A 128 25.11 1.06 -6.86
N ALA A 129 24.69 -0.05 -6.30
CA ALA A 129 25.51 -0.84 -5.39
C ALA A 129 26.58 -1.65 -6.10
N ARG A 130 26.48 -1.85 -7.39
CA ARG A 130 27.49 -2.61 -8.16
C ARG A 130 28.71 -1.74 -8.43
N PRO A 131 29.92 -2.30 -8.17
CA PRO A 131 31.15 -1.57 -8.48
C PRO A 131 31.36 -1.37 -9.96
#